data_7fa30a869097eb49428c3f6db4089a5c
#
_entry.id   7fa30a869097eb49428c3f6db4089a5c
#
_cell.length_a   1.000
_cell.length_b   1.000
_cell.length_c   1.000
_cell.angle_alpha   90.00
_cell.angle_beta   90.00
_cell.angle_gamma   90.00
#
_symmetry.space_group_name_H-M   'P 1'
#
loop_
_entity.id
_entity.type
_entity.pdbx_description
1 polymer ?
#
loop_
_entity_poly.entity_id
_entity_poly.type
_entity_poly.pdbx_seq_one_letter_code
_entity_poly.pdbx_strand_id
1 'polypeptide(L)'
;MKHDIESRDDLELAIRSFYSKATNDKKIGVFFTEVIKINWEKHIPIMVDFWENAIFHTGNYSGDTMNIHKHINTIYPLEVSHFNQWTLLFLKTIDELFQGPNAETAKQRALSISTIMQIKILRQ
;
A
#
# COMPACT_ATOMS: atom_id res chain seq x y z
N MET A 1 -23.61 -2.20 -8.11
CA MET A 1 -22.75 -1.24 -8.81
C MET A 1 -21.76 -0.63 -7.83
N LYS A 2 -20.51 -0.54 -8.24
CA LYS A 2 -19.45 0.03 -7.39
C LYS A 2 -19.50 1.55 -7.44
N HIS A 3 -19.28 2.19 -6.30
CA HIS A 3 -19.10 3.64 -6.26
C HIS A 3 -17.62 3.99 -6.17
N ASP A 4 -17.31 5.28 -6.29
CA ASP A 4 -15.92 5.75 -6.15
C ASP A 4 -15.50 5.82 -4.68
N ILE A 5 -14.21 6.01 -4.45
CA ILE A 5 -13.68 6.30 -3.12
C ILE A 5 -14.11 7.72 -2.76
N GLU A 6 -14.91 7.87 -1.73
CA GLU A 6 -15.54 9.14 -1.38
C GLU A 6 -15.17 9.64 0.02
N SER A 7 -14.64 8.75 0.87
CA SER A 7 -14.44 9.08 2.28
C SER A 7 -13.28 8.31 2.88
N ARG A 8 -12.91 8.70 4.10
CA ARG A 8 -11.92 8.00 4.89
C ARG A 8 -12.35 6.55 5.17
N ASP A 9 -13.65 6.31 5.39
CA ASP A 9 -14.16 4.96 5.62
C ASP A 9 -13.95 4.06 4.42
N ASP A 10 -14.10 4.59 3.22
CA ASP A 10 -13.82 3.86 1.98
C ASP A 10 -12.35 3.48 1.90
N LEU A 11 -11.45 4.39 2.28
CA LEU A 11 -10.01 4.11 2.31
C LEU A 11 -9.68 3.05 3.34
N GLU A 12 -10.30 3.10 4.51
CA GLU A 12 -10.06 2.09 5.53
C GLU A 12 -10.49 0.70 5.04
N LEU A 13 -11.64 0.62 4.38
CA LEU A 13 -12.11 -0.64 3.79
C LEU A 13 -11.09 -1.17 2.78
N ALA A 14 -10.59 -0.30 1.89
CA ALA A 14 -9.60 -0.68 0.89
C ALA A 14 -8.31 -1.19 1.53
N ILE A 15 -7.80 -0.47 2.54
CA ILE A 15 -6.56 -0.83 3.23
C ILE A 15 -6.71 -2.16 3.97
N ARG A 16 -7.80 -2.36 4.70
CA ARG A 16 -8.04 -3.62 5.41
C ARG A 16 -8.17 -4.80 4.46
N SER A 17 -8.89 -4.61 3.36
CA SER A 17 -9.05 -5.63 2.33
C SER A 17 -7.71 -5.98 1.68
N PHE A 18 -6.90 -4.98 1.37
CA PHE A 18 -5.57 -5.18 0.81
C PHE A 18 -4.69 -6.00 1.76
N TYR A 19 -4.61 -5.62 3.04
CA TYR A 19 -3.75 -6.33 3.98
C TYR A 19 -4.24 -7.75 4.28
N SER A 20 -5.55 -7.98 4.22
CA SER A 20 -6.08 -9.35 4.31
C SER A 20 -5.51 -10.24 3.21
N LYS A 21 -5.40 -9.70 1.99
CA LYS A 21 -4.78 -10.43 0.87
C LYS A 21 -3.27 -10.53 1.03
N ALA A 22 -2.63 -9.41 1.37
CA ALA A 22 -1.17 -9.33 1.42
C ALA A 22 -0.57 -10.25 2.48
N THR A 23 -1.18 -10.32 3.67
CA THR A 23 -0.68 -11.17 4.75
C THR A 23 -0.80 -12.66 4.44
N ASN A 24 -1.73 -13.03 3.56
CA ASN A 24 -1.93 -14.40 3.13
C ASN A 24 -1.26 -14.72 1.79
N ASP A 25 -0.59 -13.75 1.18
CA ASP A 25 0.07 -13.93 -0.10
C ASP A 25 1.36 -14.73 0.07
N LYS A 26 1.62 -15.65 -0.84
CA LYS A 26 2.80 -16.53 -0.77
C LYS A 26 4.10 -15.79 -0.99
N LYS A 27 4.08 -14.70 -1.73
CA LYS A 27 5.30 -13.96 -2.09
C LYS A 27 5.62 -12.85 -1.10
N ILE A 28 4.63 -12.05 -0.69
CA ILE A 28 4.88 -10.89 0.17
C ILE A 28 4.38 -11.05 1.61
N GLY A 29 3.61 -12.09 1.90
CA GLY A 29 3.07 -12.31 3.24
C GLY A 29 4.15 -12.43 4.32
N VAL A 30 5.31 -12.97 3.98
CA VAL A 30 6.43 -13.15 4.90
C VAL A 30 6.87 -11.83 5.54
N PHE A 31 6.76 -10.72 4.81
CA PHE A 31 7.14 -9.41 5.35
C PHE A 31 6.25 -9.01 6.53
N PHE A 32 5.00 -9.41 6.52
CA PHE A 32 4.02 -9.03 7.54
C PHE A 32 3.95 -10.01 8.70
N THR A 33 4.36 -11.26 8.48
CA THR A 33 4.25 -12.31 9.50
C THR A 33 5.58 -12.61 10.19
N GLU A 34 6.71 -12.45 9.49
CA GLU A 34 8.01 -12.86 10.02
C GLU A 34 9.06 -11.75 10.03
N VAL A 35 9.07 -10.87 9.04
CA VAL A 35 10.08 -9.81 8.93
C VAL A 35 9.72 -8.60 9.77
N ILE A 36 8.46 -8.20 9.76
CA ILE A 36 7.97 -7.03 10.50
C ILE A 36 6.86 -7.48 11.44
N LYS A 37 6.95 -7.05 12.70
CA LYS A 37 5.85 -7.25 13.65
C LYS A 37 4.97 -6.02 13.62
N ILE A 38 3.86 -6.10 12.90
CA ILE A 38 2.97 -4.98 12.70
C ILE A 38 1.91 -4.91 13.80
N ASN A 39 1.79 -3.72 14.40
CA ASN A 39 0.64 -3.40 15.24
C ASN A 39 -0.45 -2.85 14.33
N TRP A 40 -1.40 -3.70 13.94
CA TRP A 40 -2.42 -3.34 12.96
C TRP A 40 -3.32 -2.19 13.42
N GLU A 41 -3.59 -2.08 14.71
CA GLU A 41 -4.41 -0.99 15.24
C GLU A 41 -3.77 0.37 15.02
N LYS A 42 -2.43 0.43 15.00
CA LYS A 42 -1.68 1.66 14.72
C LYS A 42 -1.37 1.82 13.25
N HIS A 43 -1.08 0.72 12.56
CA HIS A 43 -0.62 0.75 11.16
C HIS A 43 -1.74 1.12 10.18
N ILE A 44 -2.94 0.57 10.37
CA ILE A 44 -4.07 0.85 9.48
C ILE A 44 -4.39 2.35 9.42
N PRO A 45 -4.57 3.05 10.55
CA PRO A 45 -4.82 4.50 10.50
C PRO A 45 -3.71 5.29 9.81
N ILE A 46 -2.45 4.91 9.98
CA ILE A 46 -1.31 5.58 9.32
C ILE A 46 -1.41 5.41 7.81
N MET A 47 -1.74 4.22 7.33
CA MET A 47 -1.89 3.98 5.89
C MET A 47 -3.13 4.69 5.33
N VAL A 48 -4.21 4.76 6.09
CA VAL A 48 -5.38 5.53 5.70
C VAL A 48 -5.03 7.01 5.57
N ASP A 49 -4.25 7.56 6.52
CA ASP A 49 -3.76 8.94 6.44
C ASP A 49 -2.92 9.17 5.18
N PHE A 50 -2.03 8.23 4.87
CA PHE A 50 -1.20 8.30 3.67
C PHE A 50 -2.06 8.39 2.41
N TRP A 51 -3.02 7.49 2.25
CA TRP A 51 -3.86 7.45 1.06
C TRP A 51 -4.86 8.60 0.99
N GLU A 52 -5.36 9.05 2.15
CA GLU A 52 -6.21 10.24 2.21
C GLU A 52 -5.46 11.46 1.68
N ASN A 53 -4.23 11.63 2.12
CA ASN A 53 -3.38 12.72 1.63
C ASN A 53 -3.09 12.57 0.14
N ALA A 54 -2.81 11.37 -0.35
CA ALA A 54 -2.47 11.11 -1.74
C ALA A 54 -3.64 11.37 -2.69
N ILE A 55 -4.87 11.07 -2.28
CA ILE A 55 -6.06 11.15 -3.13
C ILE A 55 -6.79 12.48 -2.94
N PHE A 56 -7.03 12.89 -1.69
CA PHE A 56 -7.84 14.05 -1.38
C PHE A 56 -7.02 15.29 -1.01
N HIS A 57 -5.70 15.15 -0.90
CA HIS A 57 -4.78 16.23 -0.48
C HIS A 57 -5.09 16.73 0.94
N THR A 58 -5.68 15.87 1.76
CA THR A 58 -5.99 16.12 3.17
C THR A 58 -5.36 15.01 4.01
N GLY A 59 -5.52 15.06 5.32
CA GLY A 59 -4.96 14.06 6.22
C GLY A 59 -3.67 14.53 6.87
N ASN A 60 -3.19 13.73 7.81
CA ASN A 60 -2.09 14.10 8.70
C ASN A 60 -0.89 13.16 8.58
N TYR A 61 -0.65 12.62 7.38
CA TYR A 61 0.48 11.72 7.21
C TYR A 61 1.80 12.47 7.33
N SER A 62 2.64 12.01 8.25
CA SER A 62 3.98 12.56 8.46
C SER A 62 5.05 11.46 8.52
N GLY A 63 4.72 10.24 8.10
CA GLY A 63 5.64 9.12 8.13
C GLY A 63 6.70 9.19 7.03
N ASP A 64 7.65 8.28 7.10
CA ASP A 64 8.76 8.18 6.14
C ASP A 64 8.75 6.80 5.49
N THR A 65 7.85 6.62 4.54
CA THR A 65 7.63 5.35 3.84
C THR A 65 8.88 4.85 3.15
N MET A 66 9.65 5.75 2.53
CA MET A 66 10.86 5.35 1.79
C MET A 66 11.91 4.75 2.71
N ASN A 67 12.23 5.41 3.82
CA ASN A 67 13.25 4.91 4.74
C ASN A 67 12.81 3.64 5.47
N ILE A 68 11.51 3.52 5.75
CA ILE A 68 10.96 2.29 6.32
C ILE A 68 11.23 1.11 5.38
N HIS A 69 10.96 1.27 4.09
CA HIS A 69 11.19 0.19 3.12
C HIS A 69 12.68 -0.07 2.88
N LYS A 70 13.53 0.96 2.92
CA LYS A 70 14.99 0.75 2.87
C LYS A 70 15.47 -0.08 4.05
N HIS A 71 14.93 0.18 5.23
CA HIS A 71 15.28 -0.60 6.43
C HIS A 71 14.84 -2.07 6.28
N ILE A 72 13.64 -2.31 5.79
CA ILE A 72 13.14 -3.67 5.51
C ILE A 72 14.08 -4.38 4.56
N ASN A 73 14.56 -3.71 3.52
CA ASN A 73 15.47 -4.28 2.54
C ASN A 73 16.80 -4.75 3.17
N THR A 74 17.23 -4.12 4.27
CA THR A 74 18.45 -4.55 4.98
C THR A 74 18.23 -5.84 5.77
N ILE A 75 17.00 -6.12 6.18
CA ILE A 75 16.65 -7.32 6.96
C ILE A 75 16.32 -8.49 6.03
N TYR A 76 15.53 -8.23 5.01
CA TYR A 76 15.09 -9.21 4.03
C TYR A 76 15.11 -8.55 2.65
N PRO A 77 16.03 -8.91 1.76
CA PRO A 77 16.19 -8.21 0.49
C PRO A 77 14.91 -8.17 -0.33
N LEU A 78 14.56 -6.96 -0.76
CA LEU A 78 13.41 -6.75 -1.63
C LEU A 78 13.81 -6.98 -3.09
N GLU A 79 12.89 -7.53 -3.86
CA GLU A 79 13.10 -7.82 -5.28
C GLU A 79 11.99 -7.17 -6.10
N VAL A 80 12.23 -7.01 -7.40
CA VAL A 80 11.23 -6.47 -8.33
C VAL A 80 9.91 -7.25 -8.21
N SER A 81 9.99 -8.57 -8.05
CA SER A 81 8.81 -9.42 -7.93
C SER A 81 7.96 -9.08 -6.71
N HIS A 82 8.57 -8.62 -5.61
CA HIS A 82 7.83 -8.21 -4.42
C HIS A 82 7.02 -6.95 -4.69
N PHE A 83 7.62 -5.95 -5.36
CA PHE A 83 6.92 -4.72 -5.72
C PHE A 83 5.81 -4.98 -6.72
N ASN A 84 6.05 -5.85 -7.70
CA ASN A 84 5.04 -6.21 -8.68
C ASN A 84 3.85 -6.91 -8.03
N GLN A 85 4.09 -7.80 -7.08
CA GLN A 85 3.02 -8.51 -6.37
C GLN A 85 2.22 -7.56 -5.47
N TRP A 86 2.91 -6.67 -4.77
CA TRP A 86 2.24 -5.63 -3.97
C TRP A 86 1.31 -4.79 -4.85
N THR A 87 1.83 -4.33 -5.97
CA THR A 87 1.06 -3.50 -6.92
C THR A 87 -0.16 -4.26 -7.44
N LEU A 88 0.05 -5.50 -7.88
CA LEU A 88 -1.04 -6.33 -8.40
C LEU A 88 -2.16 -6.50 -7.39
N LEU A 89 -1.82 -6.82 -6.15
CA LEU A 89 -2.81 -7.01 -5.09
C LEU A 89 -3.54 -5.73 -4.76
N PHE A 90 -2.84 -4.59 -4.76
CA PHE A 90 -3.46 -3.29 -4.49
C PHE A 90 -4.44 -2.91 -5.61
N LEU A 91 -4.01 -3.01 -6.88
CA LEU A 91 -4.88 -2.72 -8.02
C LEU A 91 -6.13 -3.60 -8.02
N LYS A 92 -5.94 -4.89 -7.75
CA LYS A 92 -7.04 -5.85 -7.66
C LYS A 92 -8.03 -5.46 -6.57
N THR A 93 -7.53 -5.07 -5.40
CA THR A 93 -8.36 -4.65 -4.28
C THR A 93 -9.21 -3.43 -4.64
N ILE A 94 -8.58 -2.41 -5.24
CA ILE A 94 -9.31 -1.22 -5.65
C ILE A 94 -10.38 -1.58 -6.68
N ASP A 95 -10.04 -2.38 -7.70
CA ASP A 95 -11.00 -2.77 -8.74
C ASP A 95 -12.16 -3.59 -8.21
N GLU A 96 -11.94 -4.40 -7.17
CA GLU A 96 -13.01 -5.20 -6.55
C GLU A 96 -14.01 -4.32 -5.78
N LEU A 97 -13.54 -3.23 -5.18
CA LEU A 97 -14.34 -2.45 -4.24
C LEU A 97 -14.90 -1.16 -4.84
N PHE A 98 -14.18 -0.52 -5.77
CA PHE A 98 -14.50 0.84 -6.20
C PHE A 98 -14.35 1.01 -7.70
N GLN A 99 -15.02 2.07 -8.21
CA GLN A 99 -14.93 2.48 -9.60
C GLN A 99 -15.16 3.99 -9.68
N GLY A 100 -14.26 4.73 -10.31
CA GLY A 100 -14.39 6.16 -10.50
C GLY A 100 -13.06 6.89 -10.52
N PRO A 101 -13.07 8.23 -10.64
CA PRO A 101 -11.83 9.03 -10.73
C PRO A 101 -10.89 8.85 -9.56
N ASN A 102 -11.39 8.79 -8.33
CA ASN A 102 -10.53 8.60 -7.15
C ASN A 102 -9.94 7.19 -7.11
N ALA A 103 -10.72 6.18 -7.51
CA ALA A 103 -10.21 4.81 -7.63
C ALA A 103 -9.08 4.76 -8.66
N GLU A 104 -9.23 5.43 -9.80
CA GLU A 104 -8.16 5.50 -10.81
C GLU A 104 -6.94 6.24 -10.28
N THR A 105 -7.12 7.33 -9.54
CA THR A 105 -6.02 8.05 -8.90
C THR A 105 -5.26 7.15 -7.93
N ALA A 106 -5.97 6.39 -7.10
CA ALA A 106 -5.34 5.46 -6.17
C ALA A 106 -4.47 4.44 -6.91
N LYS A 107 -4.98 3.87 -8.00
CA LYS A 107 -4.22 2.91 -8.81
C LYS A 107 -2.97 3.55 -9.43
N GLN A 108 -3.10 4.75 -9.99
CA GLN A 108 -1.97 5.48 -10.58
C GLN A 108 -0.90 5.82 -9.53
N ARG A 109 -1.33 6.26 -8.35
CA ARG A 109 -0.40 6.55 -7.26
C ARG A 109 0.35 5.29 -6.81
N ALA A 110 -0.34 4.16 -6.72
CA ALA A 110 0.30 2.89 -6.34
C ALA A 110 1.38 2.49 -7.35
N LEU A 111 1.11 2.63 -8.65
CA LEU A 111 2.08 2.34 -9.70
C LEU A 111 3.30 3.27 -9.59
N SER A 112 3.07 4.57 -9.39
CA SER A 112 4.15 5.56 -9.27
C SER A 112 5.01 5.30 -8.04
N ILE A 113 4.39 5.02 -6.90
CA ILE A 113 5.09 4.73 -5.65
C ILE A 113 5.97 3.49 -5.81
N SER A 114 5.42 2.42 -6.39
CA SER A 114 6.16 1.19 -6.63
C SER A 114 7.39 1.44 -7.53
N THR A 115 7.21 2.21 -8.60
CA THR A 115 8.30 2.54 -9.53
C THR A 115 9.41 3.33 -8.84
N ILE A 116 9.02 4.38 -8.08
CA ILE A 116 9.98 5.23 -7.38
C ILE A 116 10.75 4.42 -6.33
N MET A 117 10.06 3.57 -5.57
CA MET A 117 10.71 2.72 -4.57
C MET A 117 11.68 1.74 -5.19
N GLN A 118 11.32 1.13 -6.32
CA GLN A 118 12.23 0.23 -7.03
C GLN A 118 13.52 0.95 -7.42
N ILE A 119 13.40 2.15 -7.98
CA ILE A 119 14.55 2.94 -8.40
C ILE A 119 15.45 3.26 -7.20
N LYS A 120 14.87 3.72 -6.10
CA LYS A 120 15.63 4.20 -4.94
C LYS A 120 16.16 3.09 -4.04
N ILE A 121 15.51 1.94 -4.01
CA ILE A 121 15.88 0.83 -3.14
C ILE A 121 16.73 -0.21 -3.85
N LEU A 122 16.35 -0.57 -5.07
CA LEU A 122 16.98 -1.68 -5.79
C LEU A 122 18.17 -1.27 -6.66
N ARG A 123 18.28 0.01 -7.00
CA ARG A 123 19.34 0.52 -7.88
C ARG A 123 20.37 1.38 -7.15
N GLN A 124 20.60 1.08 -5.91
CA GLN A 124 21.64 1.76 -5.14
C GLN A 124 23.01 1.23 -5.47
#